data_37fe833fc19e5aaf4b7d9f0a595acf0d
#
_entry.id   37fe833fc19e5aaf4b7d9f0a595acf0d
#
_cell.length_a   1.000
_cell.length_b   1.000
_cell.length_c   1.000
_cell.angle_alpha   90.00
_cell.angle_beta   90.00
_cell.angle_gamma   90.00
#
_symmetry.space_group_name_H-M   'P 1'
#
loop_
_entity.id
_entity.type
_entity.pdbx_description
1 polymer ?
#
loop_
_entity_poly.entity_id
_entity_poly.type
_entity_poly.pdbx_seq_one_letter_code
_entity_poly.pdbx_strand_id
1 'polypeptide(L)'
;ENADCIVYDSLIDPSLLNQARLEAELIYVGKRAGAHYRKQPEISALLVEKAMEGKMVVRLKGGDPFIFGRGGEEILKLRENDIEFEVISGVSSSYAVPAAAGIPVTHRGLSSSFHVITGHESEQKTRESLDFSVLAKLEGTLVFLMGLKSLPRIAHQLMSAGKPKNTPVAVISKGCTREQKKVIGNLENIADLAREVEAPAITVVGDVVSLSGEMDWSWKEEMVKPLFGKKILLTGSRQMVQKQR
;
A
#
# COMPACT_ATOMS: atom_id res chain seq x y z
N GLU A 1 -4.81 21.60 0.18
CA GLU A 1 -5.69 22.76 -0.01
C GLU A 1 -5.02 23.88 -0.83
N ASN A 2 -3.74 24.17 -0.65
CA ASN A 2 -3.04 25.29 -1.31
C ASN A 2 -2.39 24.95 -2.67
N ALA A 3 -2.41 23.69 -3.09
CA ALA A 3 -1.78 23.24 -4.32
C ALA A 3 -2.41 23.85 -5.59
N ASP A 4 -1.58 24.27 -6.54
CA ASP A 4 -2.00 24.64 -7.89
C ASP A 4 -2.16 23.43 -8.80
N CYS A 5 -1.36 22.38 -8.54
CA CYS A 5 -1.39 21.12 -9.29
C CYS A 5 -1.24 19.94 -8.34
N ILE A 6 -2.09 18.92 -8.51
CA ILE A 6 -2.05 17.67 -7.74
C ILE A 6 -1.84 16.52 -8.72
N VAL A 7 -0.68 15.84 -8.60
CA VAL A 7 -0.35 14.65 -9.37
C VAL A 7 -0.58 13.41 -8.50
N TYR A 8 -1.47 12.51 -8.89
CA TYR A 8 -1.92 11.40 -8.05
C TYR A 8 -2.13 10.10 -8.82
N ASP A 9 -2.22 8.97 -8.11
CA ASP A 9 -2.46 7.64 -8.66
C ASP A 9 -3.66 6.94 -7.99
N SER A 10 -3.90 5.67 -8.33
CA SER A 10 -5.06 4.90 -7.87
C SER A 10 -4.98 4.42 -6.42
N LEU A 11 -3.85 4.58 -5.73
CA LEU A 11 -3.67 4.08 -4.36
C LEU A 11 -4.06 5.10 -3.29
N ILE A 12 -4.43 6.32 -3.69
CA ILE A 12 -4.95 7.33 -2.77
C ILE A 12 -6.45 7.14 -2.53
N ASP A 13 -6.95 7.62 -1.40
CA ASP A 13 -8.40 7.81 -1.22
C ASP A 13 -8.87 8.99 -2.09
N PRO A 14 -9.76 8.76 -3.07
CA PRO A 14 -10.24 9.84 -3.95
C PRO A 14 -10.94 10.98 -3.20
N SER A 15 -11.44 10.73 -1.98
CA SER A 15 -12.08 11.79 -1.17
C SER A 15 -11.12 12.90 -0.78
N LEU A 16 -9.80 12.64 -0.74
CA LEU A 16 -8.77 13.64 -0.49
C LEU A 16 -8.75 14.74 -1.57
N LEU A 17 -9.09 14.39 -2.81
CA LEU A 17 -9.15 15.36 -3.90
C LEU A 17 -10.26 16.38 -3.72
N ASN A 18 -11.27 16.12 -2.86
CA ASN A 18 -12.31 17.11 -2.55
C ASN A 18 -11.80 18.28 -1.71
N GLN A 19 -10.60 18.14 -1.12
CA GLN A 19 -9.94 19.23 -0.37
C GLN A 19 -9.13 20.16 -1.28
N ALA A 20 -8.97 19.79 -2.55
CA ALA A 20 -8.29 20.63 -3.52
C ALA A 20 -9.09 21.89 -3.81
N ARG A 21 -8.38 22.99 -4.14
CA ARG A 21 -9.01 24.20 -4.68
C ARG A 21 -9.76 23.86 -5.97
N LEU A 22 -10.79 24.63 -6.29
CA LEU A 22 -11.58 24.44 -7.51
C LEU A 22 -10.74 24.58 -8.78
N GLU A 23 -9.77 25.47 -8.74
CA GLU A 23 -8.87 25.83 -9.84
C GLU A 23 -7.64 24.90 -9.93
N ALA A 24 -7.43 24.02 -8.93
CA ALA A 24 -6.30 23.12 -8.93
C ALA A 24 -6.35 22.13 -10.09
N GLU A 25 -5.26 22.04 -10.83
CA GLU A 25 -5.08 21.05 -11.89
C GLU A 25 -4.92 19.65 -11.29
N LEU A 26 -5.82 18.71 -11.60
CA LEU A 26 -5.76 17.34 -11.10
C LEU A 26 -5.23 16.41 -12.21
N ILE A 27 -4.02 15.86 -12.03
CA ILE A 27 -3.37 15.00 -13.03
C ILE A 27 -3.26 13.57 -12.49
N TYR A 28 -4.01 12.66 -13.12
CA TYR A 28 -3.92 11.24 -12.81
C TYR A 28 -2.76 10.58 -13.58
N VAL A 29 -1.87 9.90 -12.86
CA VAL A 29 -0.69 9.22 -13.44
C VAL A 29 -0.68 7.70 -13.19
N GLY A 30 -1.73 7.16 -12.57
CA GLY A 30 -1.85 5.73 -12.32
C GLY A 30 -2.20 4.91 -13.57
N LYS A 31 -2.14 3.57 -13.43
CA LYS A 31 -2.54 2.65 -14.51
C LYS A 31 -4.06 2.72 -14.72
N ARG A 32 -4.49 2.89 -15.98
CA ARG A 32 -5.88 2.69 -16.39
C ARG A 32 -5.93 1.61 -17.46
N ALA A 33 -6.92 0.72 -17.38
CA ALA A 33 -7.15 -0.24 -18.46
C ALA A 33 -7.41 0.50 -19.78
N GLY A 34 -6.66 0.15 -20.83
CA GLY A 34 -6.81 0.74 -22.17
C GLY A 34 -6.21 2.14 -22.39
N ALA A 35 -5.55 2.74 -21.38
CA ALA A 35 -4.89 4.04 -21.53
C ALA A 35 -3.36 3.91 -21.48
N HIS A 36 -2.66 4.87 -22.12
CA HIS A 36 -1.21 4.95 -22.05
C HIS A 36 -0.76 5.11 -20.58
N TYR A 37 0.05 4.17 -20.11
CA TYR A 37 0.62 4.18 -18.76
C TYR A 37 1.87 5.05 -18.74
N ARG A 38 1.88 6.09 -17.91
CA ARG A 38 3.09 6.90 -17.71
C ARG A 38 4.14 6.10 -16.95
N LYS A 39 5.31 5.98 -17.53
CA LYS A 39 6.49 5.40 -16.85
C LYS A 39 7.02 6.37 -15.80
N GLN A 40 7.77 5.87 -14.83
CA GLN A 40 8.30 6.73 -13.75
C GLN A 40 9.12 7.94 -14.26
N PRO A 41 9.98 7.82 -15.28
CA PRO A 41 10.69 8.99 -15.82
C PRO A 41 9.74 10.07 -16.34
N GLU A 42 8.61 9.68 -16.95
CA GLU A 42 7.59 10.61 -17.44
C GLU A 42 6.85 11.32 -16.33
N ILE A 43 6.59 10.60 -15.19
CA ILE A 43 6.00 11.19 -14.00
C ILE A 43 6.96 12.20 -13.37
N SER A 44 8.24 11.84 -13.25
CA SER A 44 9.27 12.74 -12.70
C SER A 44 9.45 13.98 -13.58
N ALA A 45 9.44 13.84 -14.90
CA ALA A 45 9.51 14.95 -15.84
C ALA A 45 8.28 15.88 -15.74
N LEU A 46 7.09 15.31 -15.58
CA LEU A 46 5.85 16.06 -15.36
C LEU A 46 5.91 16.92 -14.10
N LEU A 47 6.44 16.37 -12.99
CA LEU A 47 6.60 17.14 -11.75
C LEU A 47 7.53 18.33 -11.93
N VAL A 48 8.65 18.14 -12.66
CA VAL A 48 9.59 19.22 -13.01
C VAL A 48 8.89 20.27 -13.88
N GLU A 49 8.20 19.83 -14.96
CA GLU A 49 7.46 20.73 -15.87
C GLU A 49 6.49 21.63 -15.09
N LYS A 50 5.64 21.04 -14.23
CA LYS A 50 4.65 21.78 -13.47
C LYS A 50 5.26 22.72 -12.43
N ALA A 51 6.36 22.36 -11.82
CA ALA A 51 7.09 23.23 -10.89
C ALA A 51 7.77 24.41 -11.62
N MET A 52 8.33 24.17 -12.81
CA MET A 52 8.90 25.25 -13.66
C MET A 52 7.86 26.25 -14.19
N GLU A 53 6.58 25.84 -14.26
CA GLU A 53 5.47 26.76 -14.52
C GLU A 53 5.19 27.72 -13.33
N GLY A 54 5.95 27.64 -12.24
CA GLY A 54 5.77 28.42 -11.01
C GLY A 54 4.63 27.94 -10.12
N LYS A 55 4.14 26.74 -10.34
CA LYS A 55 3.03 26.13 -9.59
C LYS A 55 3.50 25.48 -8.30
N MET A 56 2.70 25.58 -7.24
CA MET A 56 2.80 24.71 -6.07
C MET A 56 2.26 23.32 -6.44
N VAL A 57 3.18 22.37 -6.63
CA VAL A 57 2.87 21.00 -7.06
C VAL A 57 2.83 20.06 -5.88
N VAL A 58 1.74 19.32 -5.72
CA VAL A 58 1.62 18.23 -4.74
C VAL A 58 1.61 16.89 -5.47
N ARG A 59 2.62 16.05 -5.20
CA ARG A 59 2.59 14.63 -5.58
C ARG A 59 1.90 13.85 -4.47
N LEU A 60 0.61 13.56 -4.63
CA LEU A 60 -0.19 12.82 -3.66
C LEU A 60 -0.01 11.31 -3.87
N LYS A 61 0.42 10.61 -2.80
CA LYS A 61 0.74 9.18 -2.82
C LYS A 61 -0.01 8.44 -1.72
N GLY A 62 -0.35 7.18 -1.95
CA GLY A 62 -0.85 6.27 -0.91
C GLY A 62 0.30 5.77 -0.03
N GLY A 63 0.13 5.77 1.27
CA GLY A 63 1.16 5.33 2.22
C GLY A 63 2.28 6.34 2.42
N ASP A 64 3.49 5.87 2.65
CA ASP A 64 4.69 6.70 2.80
C ASP A 64 5.45 6.81 1.46
N PRO A 65 5.88 8.01 1.03
CA PRO A 65 6.52 8.20 -0.27
C PRO A 65 7.86 7.48 -0.42
N PHE A 66 8.53 7.15 0.68
CA PHE A 66 9.83 6.46 0.67
C PHE A 66 9.75 4.95 0.88
N ILE A 67 8.58 4.42 1.25
CA ILE A 67 8.41 2.97 1.41
C ILE A 67 7.76 2.38 0.15
N PHE A 68 8.61 1.93 -0.79
CA PHE A 68 8.22 1.41 -2.11
C PHE A 68 7.35 2.37 -2.94
N GLY A 69 7.36 3.67 -2.56
CA GLY A 69 6.60 4.73 -3.23
C GLY A 69 7.38 5.44 -4.35
N ARG A 70 8.65 5.09 -4.59
CA ARG A 70 9.54 5.71 -5.59
C ARG A 70 9.74 7.22 -5.42
N GLY A 71 9.42 7.77 -4.23
CA GLY A 71 9.59 9.20 -3.93
C GLY A 71 11.04 9.67 -4.08
N GLY A 72 12.01 8.82 -3.76
CA GLY A 72 13.43 9.13 -3.95
C GLY A 72 13.79 9.44 -5.41
N GLU A 73 13.24 8.67 -6.37
CA GLU A 73 13.50 8.91 -7.80
C GLU A 73 12.88 10.26 -8.27
N GLU A 74 11.68 10.57 -7.77
CA GLU A 74 11.00 11.83 -8.07
C GLU A 74 11.81 13.02 -7.53
N ILE A 75 12.29 12.94 -6.27
CA ILE A 75 13.10 13.98 -5.62
C ILE A 75 14.44 14.20 -6.29
N LEU A 76 15.15 13.13 -6.65
CA LEU A 76 16.42 13.25 -7.35
C LEU A 76 16.25 14.04 -8.65
N LYS A 77 15.13 13.82 -9.36
CA LYS A 77 14.83 14.56 -10.58
C LYS A 77 14.51 16.03 -10.35
N LEU A 78 13.82 16.37 -9.26
CA LEU A 78 13.59 17.76 -8.85
C LEU A 78 14.91 18.47 -8.53
N ARG A 79 15.80 17.82 -7.77
CA ARG A 79 17.12 18.37 -7.42
C ARG A 79 18.03 18.61 -8.62
N GLU A 80 17.99 17.71 -9.63
CA GLU A 80 18.72 17.90 -10.89
C GLU A 80 18.30 19.18 -11.65
N ASN A 81 17.12 19.72 -11.32
CA ASN A 81 16.56 20.93 -11.94
C ASN A 81 16.45 22.11 -10.95
N ASP A 82 17.19 22.08 -9.84
CA ASP A 82 17.20 23.12 -8.81
C ASP A 82 15.83 23.50 -8.25
N ILE A 83 14.90 22.53 -8.20
CA ILE A 83 13.55 22.72 -7.69
C ILE A 83 13.51 22.38 -6.19
N GLU A 84 13.04 23.32 -5.38
CA GLU A 84 12.80 23.10 -3.95
C GLU A 84 11.65 22.11 -3.74
N PHE A 85 11.77 21.27 -2.71
CA PHE A 85 10.75 20.30 -2.35
C PHE A 85 10.71 20.05 -0.85
N GLU A 86 9.58 19.56 -0.39
CA GLU A 86 9.36 19.04 0.95
C GLU A 86 8.79 17.62 0.86
N VAL A 87 9.16 16.75 1.80
CA VAL A 87 8.61 15.39 1.93
C VAL A 87 7.80 15.28 3.20
N ILE A 88 6.52 15.00 3.04
CA ILE A 88 5.63 14.72 4.16
C ILE A 88 5.53 13.19 4.30
N SER A 89 6.05 12.64 5.40
CA SER A 89 5.92 11.22 5.71
C SER A 89 4.46 10.82 5.88
N GLY A 90 4.14 9.63 5.43
CA GLY A 90 2.81 9.05 5.54
C GLY A 90 2.80 7.75 6.36
N VAL A 91 1.62 7.19 6.51
CA VAL A 91 1.42 5.92 7.20
C VAL A 91 1.53 4.78 6.21
N SER A 92 2.63 4.01 6.29
CA SER A 92 2.85 2.89 5.37
C SER A 92 1.85 1.76 5.55
N SER A 93 1.37 1.20 4.44
CA SER A 93 0.53 0.00 4.44
C SER A 93 1.20 -1.21 5.10
N SER A 94 2.53 -1.23 5.17
CA SER A 94 3.29 -2.34 5.77
C SER A 94 2.97 -2.60 7.24
N TYR A 95 2.50 -1.58 7.96
CA TYR A 95 2.07 -1.71 9.37
C TYR A 95 0.63 -1.24 9.60
N ALA A 96 0.11 -0.30 8.80
CA ALA A 96 -1.27 0.16 8.95
C ALA A 96 -2.29 -0.94 8.60
N VAL A 97 -2.07 -1.66 7.52
CA VAL A 97 -2.99 -2.72 7.07
C VAL A 97 -2.99 -3.93 8.01
N PRO A 98 -1.85 -4.47 8.48
CA PRO A 98 -1.86 -5.48 9.54
C PRO A 98 -2.60 -5.01 10.80
N ALA A 99 -2.33 -3.80 11.28
CA ALA A 99 -3.00 -3.24 12.44
C ALA A 99 -4.53 -3.18 12.26
N ALA A 100 -5.01 -2.70 11.11
CA ALA A 100 -6.43 -2.68 10.77
C ALA A 100 -7.05 -4.09 10.69
N ALA A 101 -6.24 -5.12 10.47
CA ALA A 101 -6.66 -6.52 10.42
C ALA A 101 -6.48 -7.26 11.78
N GLY A 102 -6.11 -6.54 12.86
CA GLY A 102 -5.87 -7.11 14.17
C GLY A 102 -4.56 -7.92 14.26
N ILE A 103 -3.55 -7.57 13.44
CA ILE A 103 -2.26 -8.25 13.42
C ILE A 103 -1.16 -7.24 13.77
N PRO A 104 -0.57 -7.29 14.97
CA PRO A 104 0.59 -6.47 15.31
C PRO A 104 1.82 -6.96 14.53
N VAL A 105 2.58 -6.07 13.89
CA VAL A 105 3.81 -6.49 13.17
C VAL A 105 4.97 -6.81 14.13
N THR A 106 4.88 -6.40 15.38
CA THR A 106 5.77 -6.79 16.49
C THR A 106 4.95 -7.10 17.72
N HIS A 107 5.41 -8.05 18.53
CA HIS A 107 4.78 -8.41 19.79
C HIS A 107 5.81 -9.01 20.75
N ARG A 108 5.78 -8.58 22.03
CA ARG A 108 6.70 -9.11 23.05
C ARG A 108 6.50 -10.64 23.18
N GLY A 109 7.58 -11.39 23.03
CA GLY A 109 7.57 -12.86 23.12
C GLY A 109 7.27 -13.58 21.80
N LEU A 110 6.83 -12.89 20.72
CA LEU A 110 6.57 -13.50 19.40
C LEU A 110 7.45 -12.92 18.30
N SER A 111 7.63 -11.60 18.25
CA SER A 111 8.39 -10.97 17.18
C SER A 111 8.97 -9.64 17.65
N SER A 112 10.30 -9.55 17.74
CA SER A 112 11.03 -8.35 18.14
C SER A 112 11.48 -7.49 16.95
N SER A 113 11.22 -7.95 15.72
CA SER A 113 11.53 -7.19 14.50
C SER A 113 10.47 -7.45 13.43
N PHE A 114 10.37 -6.53 12.46
CA PHE A 114 9.63 -6.81 11.23
C PHE A 114 10.40 -6.30 10.02
N HIS A 115 10.24 -6.99 8.90
CA HIS A 115 10.97 -6.74 7.66
C HIS A 115 9.98 -6.46 6.54
N VAL A 116 10.14 -5.30 5.90
CA VAL A 116 9.27 -4.88 4.80
C VAL A 116 9.96 -5.18 3.47
N ILE A 117 9.32 -6.01 2.65
CA ILE A 117 9.92 -6.62 1.48
C ILE A 117 9.01 -6.38 0.27
N THR A 118 9.56 -6.08 -0.90
CA THR A 118 8.78 -6.09 -2.13
C THR A 118 8.67 -7.52 -2.67
N GLY A 119 7.46 -7.99 -2.92
CA GLY A 119 7.24 -9.28 -3.61
C GLY A 119 7.32 -9.16 -5.14
N HIS A 120 7.46 -7.93 -5.66
CA HIS A 120 7.63 -7.68 -7.08
C HIS A 120 9.09 -7.38 -7.39
N GLU A 121 9.73 -8.27 -8.14
CA GLU A 121 11.07 -8.03 -8.68
C GLU A 121 10.95 -7.47 -10.11
N SER A 122 11.81 -6.50 -10.41
CA SER A 122 11.88 -5.94 -11.76
C SER A 122 12.38 -7.00 -12.75
N GLU A 123 11.66 -7.19 -13.85
CA GLU A 123 12.05 -8.09 -14.95
C GLU A 123 13.41 -7.75 -15.57
N GLN A 124 13.92 -6.54 -15.31
CA GLN A 124 15.22 -6.07 -15.81
C GLN A 124 16.41 -6.49 -14.92
N LYS A 125 16.16 -7.11 -13.75
CA LYS A 125 17.25 -7.58 -12.89
C LYS A 125 17.73 -8.96 -13.35
N THR A 126 18.99 -9.03 -13.73
CA THR A 126 19.70 -10.26 -14.09
C THR A 126 19.99 -11.19 -12.90
N ARG A 127 19.66 -10.77 -11.67
CA ARG A 127 19.89 -11.52 -10.44
C ARG A 127 18.69 -11.34 -9.49
N GLU A 128 18.19 -12.43 -8.92
CA GLU A 128 17.21 -12.36 -7.83
C GLU A 128 17.77 -11.48 -6.72
N SER A 129 17.01 -10.44 -6.33
CA SER A 129 17.46 -9.50 -5.30
C SER A 129 17.13 -9.96 -3.90
N LEU A 130 16.22 -10.93 -3.76
CA LEU A 130 15.78 -11.47 -2.48
C LEU A 130 16.51 -12.80 -2.21
N ASP A 131 17.29 -12.80 -1.14
CA ASP A 131 17.91 -14.04 -0.64
C ASP A 131 16.94 -14.73 0.33
N PHE A 132 16.19 -15.70 -0.19
CA PHE A 132 15.24 -16.45 0.61
C PHE A 132 15.93 -17.34 1.68
N SER A 133 17.21 -17.69 1.52
CA SER A 133 17.96 -18.42 2.54
C SER A 133 18.22 -17.59 3.78
N VAL A 134 18.34 -16.26 3.61
CA VAL A 134 18.43 -15.29 4.70
C VAL A 134 17.03 -15.03 5.28
N LEU A 135 16.04 -14.73 4.42
CA LEU A 135 14.68 -14.42 4.85
C LEU A 135 14.04 -15.55 5.66
N ALA A 136 14.27 -16.80 5.29
CA ALA A 136 13.72 -17.95 6.01
C ALA A 136 14.27 -18.08 7.44
N LYS A 137 15.48 -17.61 7.70
CA LYS A 137 16.13 -17.64 9.03
C LYS A 137 15.75 -16.49 9.94
N LEU A 138 15.09 -15.45 9.40
CA LEU A 138 14.65 -14.33 10.22
C LEU A 138 13.52 -14.78 11.17
N GLU A 139 13.70 -14.50 12.47
CA GLU A 139 12.70 -14.80 13.51
C GLU A 139 11.59 -13.72 13.58
N GLY A 140 11.82 -12.58 12.92
CA GLY A 140 10.88 -11.47 12.86
C GLY A 140 9.72 -11.71 11.90
N THR A 141 8.78 -10.78 11.92
CA THR A 141 7.65 -10.76 10.98
C THR A 141 8.11 -10.34 9.59
N LEU A 142 7.74 -11.09 8.55
CA LEU A 142 7.97 -10.67 7.16
C LEU A 142 6.69 -10.08 6.58
N VAL A 143 6.78 -8.87 6.05
CA VAL A 143 5.66 -8.16 5.41
C VAL A 143 5.99 -7.93 3.94
N PHE A 144 5.32 -8.67 3.06
CA PHE A 144 5.50 -8.54 1.61
C PHE A 144 4.47 -7.58 1.03
N LEU A 145 4.95 -6.48 0.45
CA LEU A 145 4.16 -5.58 -0.37
C LEU A 145 4.24 -5.99 -1.85
N MET A 146 3.18 -5.77 -2.62
CA MET A 146 3.11 -6.10 -4.07
C MET A 146 3.38 -7.58 -4.38
N GLY A 147 3.21 -8.47 -3.40
CA GLY A 147 3.58 -9.89 -3.48
C GLY A 147 2.46 -10.84 -3.90
N LEU A 148 1.22 -10.36 -4.13
CA LEU A 148 0.06 -11.25 -4.32
C LEU A 148 0.24 -12.21 -5.50
N LYS A 149 0.66 -11.72 -6.65
CA LYS A 149 0.91 -12.56 -7.83
C LYS A 149 2.09 -13.54 -7.65
N SER A 150 3.04 -13.16 -6.80
CA SER A 150 4.23 -13.97 -6.48
C SER A 150 4.03 -14.82 -5.23
N LEU A 151 2.85 -14.80 -4.61
CA LEU A 151 2.60 -15.50 -3.34
C LEU A 151 2.93 -16.99 -3.38
N PRO A 152 2.54 -17.76 -4.43
CA PRO A 152 2.94 -19.18 -4.51
C PRO A 152 4.46 -19.36 -4.53
N ARG A 153 5.19 -18.51 -5.28
CA ARG A 153 6.65 -18.55 -5.32
C ARG A 153 7.26 -18.15 -3.98
N ILE A 154 6.77 -17.08 -3.35
CA ILE A 154 7.27 -16.63 -2.03
C ILE A 154 7.11 -17.72 -0.99
N ALA A 155 5.93 -18.34 -0.88
CA ALA A 155 5.67 -19.42 0.07
C ALA A 155 6.57 -20.62 -0.18
N HIS A 156 6.67 -21.07 -1.44
CA HIS A 156 7.55 -22.17 -1.84
C HIS A 156 9.02 -21.90 -1.52
N GLN A 157 9.54 -20.71 -1.86
CA GLN A 157 10.94 -20.33 -1.62
C GLN A 157 11.27 -20.26 -0.14
N LEU A 158 10.38 -19.70 0.69
CA LEU A 158 10.57 -19.66 2.15
C LEU A 158 10.63 -21.09 2.74
N MET A 159 9.72 -21.98 2.33
CA MET A 159 9.70 -23.37 2.79
C MET A 159 10.94 -24.13 2.30
N SER A 160 11.33 -24.01 1.04
CA SER A 160 12.52 -24.64 0.47
C SER A 160 13.81 -24.17 1.14
N ALA A 161 13.82 -22.92 1.64
CA ALA A 161 14.92 -22.36 2.41
C ALA A 161 14.87 -22.72 3.91
N GLY A 162 13.93 -23.56 4.35
CA GLY A 162 13.85 -24.13 5.69
C GLY A 162 12.89 -23.44 6.66
N LYS A 163 12.10 -22.43 6.23
CA LYS A 163 11.05 -21.89 7.10
C LYS A 163 9.93 -22.93 7.30
N PRO A 164 9.48 -23.17 8.56
CA PRO A 164 8.48 -24.20 8.83
C PRO A 164 7.20 -24.00 8.01
N LYS A 165 6.70 -25.06 7.39
CA LYS A 165 5.50 -25.04 6.54
C LYS A 165 4.24 -24.57 7.26
N ASN A 166 4.16 -24.81 8.57
CA ASN A 166 3.07 -24.37 9.45
C ASN A 166 3.22 -22.93 9.95
N THR A 167 4.27 -22.18 9.52
CA THR A 167 4.41 -20.76 9.86
C THR A 167 3.15 -20.00 9.46
N PRO A 168 2.49 -19.27 10.39
CA PRO A 168 1.26 -18.55 10.11
C PRO A 168 1.45 -17.45 9.05
N VAL A 169 0.46 -17.32 8.18
CA VAL A 169 0.44 -16.32 7.11
C VAL A 169 -0.94 -15.67 7.01
N ALA A 170 -0.96 -14.35 6.85
CA ALA A 170 -2.16 -13.59 6.51
C ALA A 170 -1.98 -12.89 5.17
N VAL A 171 -3.02 -12.93 4.34
CA VAL A 171 -3.15 -12.06 3.15
C VAL A 171 -4.29 -11.10 3.39
N ILE A 172 -4.00 -9.79 3.31
CA ILE A 172 -4.97 -8.74 3.59
C ILE A 172 -5.12 -7.89 2.33
N SER A 173 -6.32 -7.92 1.76
CA SER A 173 -6.70 -7.20 0.55
C SER A 173 -7.45 -5.92 0.91
N LYS A 174 -7.25 -4.85 0.12
CA LYS A 174 -7.94 -3.56 0.25
C LYS A 174 -7.93 -3.03 1.69
N GLY A 175 -6.80 -3.22 2.37
CA GLY A 175 -6.63 -2.89 3.79
C GLY A 175 -6.94 -1.44 4.12
N CYS A 176 -7.43 -1.19 5.33
CA CYS A 176 -7.89 0.11 5.83
C CYS A 176 -9.08 0.70 5.04
N THR A 177 -9.79 -0.12 4.28
CA THR A 177 -11.01 0.27 3.59
C THR A 177 -12.20 -0.58 4.06
N ARG A 178 -13.41 -0.14 3.74
CA ARG A 178 -14.62 -0.92 3.99
C ARG A 178 -14.71 -2.25 3.20
N GLU A 179 -13.85 -2.40 2.19
CA GLU A 179 -13.76 -3.60 1.35
C GLU A 179 -12.63 -4.52 1.82
N GLN A 180 -12.03 -4.24 2.98
CA GLN A 180 -10.95 -5.06 3.53
C GLN A 180 -11.39 -6.51 3.68
N LYS A 181 -10.55 -7.42 3.17
CA LYS A 181 -10.70 -8.88 3.37
C LYS A 181 -9.41 -9.45 3.91
N LYS A 182 -9.54 -10.42 4.81
CA LYS A 182 -8.42 -11.10 5.44
C LYS A 182 -8.54 -12.61 5.21
N VAL A 183 -7.48 -13.22 4.70
CA VAL A 183 -7.35 -14.68 4.55
C VAL A 183 -6.20 -15.13 5.45
N ILE A 184 -6.46 -16.09 6.34
CA ILE A 184 -5.48 -16.66 7.27
C ILE A 184 -5.20 -18.10 6.88
N GLY A 185 -3.94 -18.46 6.90
CA GLY A 185 -3.45 -19.82 6.66
C GLY A 185 -2.02 -19.99 7.18
N ASN A 186 -1.27 -20.83 6.53
CA ASN A 186 0.16 -21.04 6.76
C ASN A 186 0.91 -21.10 5.42
N LEU A 187 2.23 -21.22 5.45
CA LEU A 187 3.03 -21.24 4.22
C LEU A 187 2.64 -22.38 3.26
N GLU A 188 2.15 -23.52 3.79
CA GLU A 188 1.79 -24.68 2.98
C GLU A 188 0.51 -24.45 2.16
N ASN A 189 -0.48 -23.69 2.71
CA ASN A 189 -1.80 -23.59 2.11
C ASN A 189 -2.24 -22.19 1.69
N ILE A 190 -1.53 -21.14 2.09
CA ILE A 190 -1.97 -19.75 1.88
C ILE A 190 -2.14 -19.39 0.40
N ALA A 191 -1.32 -19.96 -0.49
CA ALA A 191 -1.41 -19.69 -1.92
C ALA A 191 -2.75 -20.15 -2.51
N ASP A 192 -3.24 -21.29 -2.05
CA ASP A 192 -4.55 -21.81 -2.49
C ASP A 192 -5.72 -21.06 -1.84
N LEU A 193 -5.62 -20.77 -0.55
CA LEU A 193 -6.66 -20.03 0.18
C LEU A 193 -6.82 -18.60 -0.35
N ALA A 194 -5.76 -17.97 -0.80
CA ALA A 194 -5.76 -16.59 -1.31
C ALA A 194 -5.94 -16.50 -2.83
N ARG A 195 -6.30 -17.58 -3.53
CA ARG A 195 -6.40 -17.63 -5.00
C ARG A 195 -7.33 -16.58 -5.60
N GLU A 196 -8.43 -16.26 -4.90
CA GLU A 196 -9.44 -15.28 -5.35
C GLU A 196 -9.25 -13.90 -4.73
N VAL A 197 -8.15 -13.68 -4.00
CA VAL A 197 -7.86 -12.38 -3.41
C VAL A 197 -7.43 -11.39 -4.50
N GLU A 198 -7.98 -10.17 -4.43
CA GLU A 198 -7.68 -9.10 -5.37
C GLU A 198 -6.66 -8.11 -4.81
N ALA A 199 -5.86 -7.52 -5.71
CA ALA A 199 -4.98 -6.41 -5.37
C ALA A 199 -5.79 -5.09 -5.18
N PRO A 200 -5.28 -4.13 -4.38
CA PRO A 200 -4.03 -4.19 -3.63
C PRO A 200 -4.11 -5.11 -2.41
N ALA A 201 -3.05 -5.88 -2.18
CA ALA A 201 -2.97 -6.77 -1.04
C ALA A 201 -1.55 -6.82 -0.48
N ILE A 202 -1.44 -7.12 0.82
CA ILE A 202 -0.18 -7.40 1.49
C ILE A 202 -0.20 -8.81 2.09
N THR A 203 0.99 -9.38 2.26
CA THR A 203 1.17 -10.68 2.92
C THR A 203 2.02 -10.51 4.17
N VAL A 204 1.53 -11.02 5.30
CA VAL A 204 2.22 -11.03 6.59
C VAL A 204 2.56 -12.47 6.93
N VAL A 205 3.83 -12.76 7.20
CA VAL A 205 4.34 -14.11 7.56
C VAL A 205 5.00 -14.04 8.92
N GLY A 206 4.57 -14.86 9.86
CA GLY A 206 5.16 -14.97 11.19
C GLY A 206 4.13 -15.22 12.29
N ASP A 207 4.62 -15.53 13.48
CA ASP A 207 3.80 -15.98 14.61
C ASP A 207 2.78 -14.95 15.10
N VAL A 208 3.02 -13.66 14.86
CA VAL A 208 2.07 -12.57 15.19
C VAL A 208 0.72 -12.72 14.50
N VAL A 209 0.65 -13.47 13.38
CA VAL A 209 -0.60 -13.71 12.65
C VAL A 209 -1.58 -14.54 13.50
N SER A 210 -1.07 -15.39 14.41
CA SER A 210 -1.91 -16.19 15.32
C SER A 210 -2.77 -15.34 16.25
N LEU A 211 -2.35 -14.10 16.52
CA LEU A 211 -3.09 -13.15 17.38
C LEU A 211 -4.31 -12.52 16.68
N SER A 212 -4.44 -12.69 15.37
CA SER A 212 -5.46 -12.01 14.58
C SER A 212 -6.91 -12.33 14.97
N GLY A 213 -7.16 -13.50 15.58
CA GLY A 213 -8.49 -13.87 16.08
C GLY A 213 -8.87 -13.13 17.36
N GLU A 214 -7.89 -12.95 18.25
CA GLU A 214 -8.11 -12.32 19.57
C GLU A 214 -8.08 -10.78 19.47
N MET A 215 -7.29 -10.25 18.54
CA MET A 215 -7.09 -8.80 18.35
C MET A 215 -7.96 -8.19 17.24
N ASP A 216 -8.83 -8.96 16.61
CA ASP A 216 -9.73 -8.44 15.58
C ASP A 216 -10.78 -7.52 16.21
N TRP A 217 -10.79 -6.28 15.77
CA TRP A 217 -11.73 -5.25 16.23
C TRP A 217 -12.67 -4.77 15.13
N SER A 218 -12.58 -5.35 13.94
CA SER A 218 -13.38 -4.96 12.76
C SER A 218 -14.88 -5.12 12.99
N TRP A 219 -15.30 -6.08 13.84
CA TRP A 219 -16.69 -6.28 14.25
C TRP A 219 -17.31 -5.05 14.93
N LYS A 220 -16.49 -4.22 15.61
CA LYS A 220 -16.99 -2.99 16.24
C LYS A 220 -17.46 -1.95 15.24
N GLU A 221 -16.84 -1.90 14.07
CA GLU A 221 -17.22 -0.93 13.02
C GLU A 221 -18.60 -1.22 12.46
N GLU A 222 -18.95 -2.48 12.25
CA GLU A 222 -20.28 -2.88 11.80
C GLU A 222 -21.37 -2.58 12.84
N MET A 223 -21.07 -2.77 14.12
CA MET A 223 -22.03 -2.52 15.21
C MET A 223 -22.21 -1.04 15.54
N VAL A 224 -21.15 -0.23 15.45
CA VAL A 224 -21.15 1.19 15.89
C VAL A 224 -21.44 2.14 14.75
N LYS A 225 -21.15 1.75 13.50
CA LYS A 225 -21.35 2.56 12.30
C LYS A 225 -22.45 1.93 11.42
N PRO A 226 -23.73 2.28 11.62
CA PRO A 226 -24.85 1.62 10.92
C PRO A 226 -24.81 1.78 9.40
N LEU A 227 -24.03 2.74 8.90
CA LEU A 227 -23.80 2.96 7.46
C LEU A 227 -22.47 2.37 6.97
N PHE A 228 -21.73 1.66 7.82
CA PHE A 228 -20.48 1.00 7.43
C PHE A 228 -20.70 0.06 6.24
N GLY A 229 -19.83 0.14 5.24
CA GLY A 229 -19.98 -0.65 4.00
C GLY A 229 -21.08 -0.19 3.05
N LYS A 230 -21.96 0.75 3.42
CA LYS A 230 -23.00 1.27 2.53
C LYS A 230 -22.44 2.37 1.62
N LYS A 231 -22.82 2.33 0.35
CA LYS A 231 -22.58 3.41 -0.62
C LYS A 231 -23.80 4.31 -0.63
N ILE A 232 -23.62 5.58 -0.27
CA ILE A 232 -24.70 6.57 -0.23
C ILE A 232 -24.49 7.54 -1.38
N LEU A 233 -25.47 7.66 -2.27
CA LEU A 233 -25.49 8.69 -3.29
C LEU A 233 -26.08 9.95 -2.71
N LEU A 234 -25.29 11.02 -2.64
CA LEU A 234 -25.73 12.36 -2.29
C LEU A 234 -25.91 13.17 -3.57
N THR A 235 -27.12 13.71 -3.77
CA THR A 235 -27.44 14.59 -4.90
C THR A 235 -27.65 16.00 -4.39
N GLY A 236 -27.13 16.99 -5.13
CA GLY A 236 -27.24 18.39 -4.76
C GLY A 236 -26.07 19.22 -5.27
N SER A 237 -26.04 20.50 -4.94
CA SER A 237 -24.87 21.32 -5.24
C SER A 237 -23.65 20.84 -4.44
N ARG A 238 -22.42 21.09 -4.97
CA ARG A 238 -21.17 20.71 -4.29
C ARG A 238 -21.11 21.21 -2.84
N GLN A 239 -21.58 22.43 -2.59
CA GLN A 239 -21.62 23.01 -1.25
C GLN A 239 -22.58 22.28 -0.31
N MET A 240 -23.75 21.86 -0.80
CA MET A 240 -24.71 21.08 0.00
C MET A 240 -24.18 19.70 0.33
N VAL A 241 -23.56 19.03 -0.64
CA VAL A 241 -22.99 17.68 -0.45
C VAL A 241 -21.80 17.71 0.53
N GLN A 242 -20.97 18.76 0.50
CA GLN A 242 -19.86 18.92 1.45
C GLN A 242 -20.31 19.17 2.90
N LYS A 243 -21.47 19.81 3.13
CA LYS A 243 -22.00 20.02 4.48
C LYS A 243 -22.61 18.75 5.10
N GLN A 244 -22.91 17.73 4.31
CA GLN A 244 -23.54 16.47 4.75
C GLN A 244 -22.54 15.32 4.91
N ARG A 245 -21.25 15.55 4.63
CA ARG A 245 -20.15 14.61 4.85
C ARG A 245 -19.50 14.85 6.21
#